data_8b16ecf3c3b9dbcff2c1f83cce04a9ea
#
_entry.id   8b16ecf3c3b9dbcff2c1f83cce04a9ea
#
_cell.length_a   1.000
_cell.length_b   1.000
_cell.length_c   1.000
_cell.angle_alpha   90.00
_cell.angle_beta   90.00
_cell.angle_gamma   90.00
#
_symmetry.space_group_name_H-M   'P 1'
#
loop_
_entity.id
_entity.type
_entity.pdbx_description
1 polymer ?
#
loop_
_entity_poly.entity_id
_entity_poly.type
_entity_poly.pdbx_seq_one_letter_code
_entity_poly.pdbx_strand_id
1 'polypeptide(L)'
;MEEGELTMPLGQKVIFVGGGHNALIAAFYLAKGGFKPVVLERREMVGGGAVTEEFHPGFRVSSLAHTLGPLRADVAQDLQVEKFDCEILRPDPRVFAPAPDGRAILFYDDVAKTAGGIARISAKDAASYPKFARALEEIAGVFGQLSSITPPAIDKPTPEDLWNLLKTGRGVRKLGKKRIFDLLRWGPMAVADFASEFFETELIRAVIAARGVFGTALGPWSAGSTAVLLLRAAVDANPVGSAAFVRGGLGKFTYALAEAAKSAGAEIRTNAEVQQIRMKGGAVAGVVLADGEEIAADAVVSGVDPKRTFFNLVDASQLDPRFAMRMKNFRMNGTVAKVNLALGDLPSFPALAGAVGPDGLRAALSGRIHIGPEIDYLEKAFDASKYGEYAKAPWLEMTIPTILDPALAPEGKHVASVYIQFAPYKLKNGNWETQRKELGQTVIKTLAQYAPNLPSLVEGIQVITPKDLESEYGFTGGHIFHGELALDQIFTMRPVLDWARYKTPIRGLFLCGNGTHPGNGLTGASGANAAKEIIHELR
;
A
#
# COMPACT_ATOMS: atom_id res chain seq x y z
N MET A 1 34.92 -34.45 16.30
CA MET A 1 33.60 -34.07 15.77
C MET A 1 33.91 -33.10 14.67
N GLU A 2 33.85 -33.58 13.44
CA GLU A 2 34.09 -32.77 12.23
C GLU A 2 33.03 -31.69 12.13
N GLU A 3 33.46 -30.44 12.13
CA GLU A 3 32.65 -29.33 11.70
C GLU A 3 32.34 -29.55 10.20
N GLY A 4 31.15 -30.07 9.91
CA GLY A 4 30.67 -30.15 8.56
C GLY A 4 30.55 -28.71 8.03
N GLU A 5 31.48 -28.30 7.16
CA GLU A 5 31.30 -27.15 6.28
C GLU A 5 29.93 -27.33 5.57
N LEU A 6 28.96 -26.53 5.97
CA LEU A 6 27.72 -26.37 5.24
C LEU A 6 28.11 -25.81 3.86
N THR A 7 28.32 -26.72 2.91
CA THR A 7 28.49 -26.35 1.50
C THR A 7 27.20 -25.64 1.07
N MET A 8 27.30 -24.32 0.94
CA MET A 8 26.21 -23.51 0.38
C MET A 8 25.85 -24.07 -1.00
N PRO A 9 24.56 -24.37 -1.28
CA PRO A 9 24.12 -24.74 -2.62
C PRO A 9 24.18 -23.49 -3.51
N LEU A 10 25.38 -23.14 -3.95
CA LEU A 10 25.64 -22.04 -4.87
C LEU A 10 24.94 -22.34 -6.20
N GLY A 11 24.00 -21.47 -6.58
CA GLY A 11 23.44 -21.47 -7.92
C GLY A 11 22.05 -22.08 -8.09
N GLN A 12 21.28 -22.36 -7.01
CA GLN A 12 19.89 -22.77 -7.15
C GLN A 12 19.07 -21.71 -7.90
N LYS A 13 18.31 -22.18 -8.90
CA LYS A 13 17.45 -21.32 -9.71
C LYS A 13 16.12 -21.10 -9.02
N VAL A 14 15.81 -19.84 -8.72
CA VAL A 14 14.57 -19.43 -8.07
C VAL A 14 13.77 -18.53 -9.00
N ILE A 15 12.56 -18.98 -9.38
CA ILE A 15 11.68 -18.20 -10.27
C ILE A 15 10.74 -17.36 -9.43
N PHE A 16 10.66 -16.07 -9.75
CA PHE A 16 9.68 -15.14 -9.20
C PHE A 16 8.54 -14.93 -10.20
N VAL A 17 7.30 -15.14 -9.75
CA VAL A 17 6.09 -14.88 -10.54
C VAL A 17 5.58 -13.48 -10.23
N GLY A 18 5.70 -12.57 -11.21
CA GLY A 18 5.36 -11.16 -11.09
C GLY A 18 6.52 -10.29 -10.61
N GLY A 19 6.71 -9.14 -11.28
CA GLY A 19 7.76 -8.14 -11.04
C GLY A 19 7.32 -6.96 -10.16
N GLY A 20 6.44 -7.17 -9.18
CA GLY A 20 6.06 -6.15 -8.22
C GLY A 20 7.20 -5.80 -7.25
N HIS A 21 7.11 -4.66 -6.57
CA HIS A 21 8.18 -4.15 -5.69
C HIS A 21 8.69 -5.17 -4.65
N ASN A 22 7.81 -5.97 -4.02
CA ASN A 22 8.23 -6.99 -3.07
C ASN A 22 9.00 -8.14 -3.72
N ALA A 23 8.62 -8.54 -4.94
CA ALA A 23 9.33 -9.59 -5.67
C ALA A 23 10.73 -9.12 -6.09
N LEU A 24 10.86 -7.87 -6.57
CA LEU A 24 12.14 -7.27 -6.92
C LEU A 24 13.08 -7.18 -5.70
N ILE A 25 12.55 -6.77 -4.55
CA ILE A 25 13.30 -6.70 -3.29
C ILE A 25 13.72 -8.10 -2.82
N ALA A 26 12.82 -9.08 -2.88
CA ALA A 26 13.16 -10.46 -2.51
C ALA A 26 14.21 -11.05 -3.47
N ALA A 27 14.10 -10.80 -4.77
CA ALA A 27 15.08 -11.22 -5.76
C ALA A 27 16.46 -10.61 -5.52
N PHE A 28 16.54 -9.32 -5.15
CA PHE A 28 17.79 -8.67 -4.74
C PHE A 28 18.48 -9.42 -3.58
N TYR A 29 17.73 -9.71 -2.50
CA TYR A 29 18.31 -10.39 -1.35
C TYR A 29 18.70 -11.85 -1.66
N LEU A 30 17.91 -12.57 -2.47
CA LEU A 30 18.27 -13.93 -2.89
C LEU A 30 19.53 -13.93 -3.75
N ALA A 31 19.68 -12.99 -4.69
CA ALA A 31 20.88 -12.84 -5.49
C ALA A 31 22.14 -12.58 -4.62
N LYS A 32 22.02 -11.67 -3.64
CA LYS A 32 23.09 -11.45 -2.64
C LYS A 32 23.36 -12.69 -1.78
N GLY A 33 22.36 -13.55 -1.58
CA GLY A 33 22.48 -14.83 -0.87
C GLY A 33 23.10 -15.96 -1.70
N GLY A 34 23.50 -15.72 -2.96
CA GLY A 34 24.15 -16.68 -3.85
C GLY A 34 23.20 -17.53 -4.71
N PHE A 35 21.90 -17.24 -4.69
CA PHE A 35 20.90 -17.86 -5.56
C PHE A 35 20.89 -17.21 -6.95
N LYS A 36 20.20 -17.85 -7.92
CA LYS A 36 19.97 -17.34 -9.27
C LYS A 36 18.49 -16.98 -9.45
N PRO A 37 18.04 -15.81 -8.97
CA PRO A 37 16.66 -15.39 -9.14
C PRO A 37 16.38 -14.96 -10.58
N VAL A 38 15.24 -15.42 -11.12
CA VAL A 38 14.68 -15.01 -12.40
C VAL A 38 13.28 -14.45 -12.15
N VAL A 39 13.10 -13.17 -12.39
CA VAL A 39 11.79 -12.48 -12.22
C VAL A 39 11.07 -12.50 -13.57
N LEU A 40 9.86 -13.04 -13.59
CA LEU A 40 9.00 -13.13 -14.77
C LEU A 40 7.80 -12.19 -14.57
N GLU A 41 7.73 -11.15 -15.39
CA GLU A 41 6.66 -10.15 -15.38
C GLU A 41 5.85 -10.21 -16.67
N ARG A 42 4.52 -10.28 -16.57
CA ARG A 42 3.64 -10.38 -17.73
C ARG A 42 3.56 -9.11 -18.57
N ARG A 43 3.72 -7.94 -17.94
CA ARG A 43 3.69 -6.65 -18.62
C ARG A 43 5.05 -6.33 -19.24
N GLU A 44 5.09 -5.31 -20.10
CA GLU A 44 6.34 -4.79 -20.69
C GLU A 44 7.23 -4.10 -19.65
N MET A 45 6.69 -3.72 -18.49
CA MET A 45 7.38 -3.03 -17.41
C MET A 45 7.14 -3.71 -16.06
N VAL A 46 8.13 -3.66 -15.18
CA VAL A 46 8.02 -4.11 -13.79
C VAL A 46 7.34 -3.05 -12.92
N GLY A 47 6.89 -3.44 -11.72
CA GLY A 47 6.42 -2.50 -10.69
C GLY A 47 5.04 -2.84 -10.12
N GLY A 48 4.27 -3.71 -10.77
CA GLY A 48 2.92 -4.05 -10.35
C GLY A 48 2.01 -2.81 -10.33
N GLY A 49 1.53 -2.37 -9.15
CA GLY A 49 0.73 -1.16 -9.00
C GLY A 49 1.54 0.14 -8.89
N ALA A 50 2.88 0.07 -8.85
CA ALA A 50 3.76 1.23 -8.76
C ALA A 50 4.46 1.52 -10.10
N VAL A 51 3.67 1.84 -11.11
CA VAL A 51 4.10 2.15 -12.49
C VAL A 51 3.76 3.58 -12.85
N THR A 52 4.46 4.14 -13.84
CA THR A 52 4.18 5.47 -14.41
C THR A 52 3.91 5.31 -15.89
N GLU A 53 2.75 5.79 -16.33
CA GLU A 53 2.26 5.62 -17.70
C GLU A 53 1.80 6.96 -18.28
N GLU A 54 1.85 7.11 -19.58
CA GLU A 54 1.21 8.20 -20.29
C GLU A 54 -0.28 7.84 -20.48
N PHE A 55 -1.18 8.64 -19.92
CA PHE A 55 -2.63 8.39 -19.98
C PHE A 55 -3.37 9.36 -20.90
N HIS A 56 -2.71 10.47 -21.24
CA HIS A 56 -3.18 11.46 -22.20
C HIS A 56 -1.93 12.03 -22.90
N PRO A 57 -1.99 12.44 -24.18
CA PRO A 57 -0.79 12.89 -24.91
C PRO A 57 0.03 13.93 -24.14
N GLY A 58 1.28 13.60 -23.80
CA GLY A 58 2.20 14.42 -23.03
C GLY A 58 1.96 14.43 -21.51
N PHE A 59 0.92 13.76 -20.99
CA PHE A 59 0.63 13.69 -19.56
C PHE A 59 0.95 12.31 -18.99
N ARG A 60 1.88 12.26 -18.05
CA ARG A 60 2.32 11.03 -17.38
C ARG A 60 1.91 11.03 -15.91
N VAL A 61 1.54 9.88 -15.40
CA VAL A 61 1.09 9.73 -14.01
C VAL A 61 1.51 8.39 -13.44
N SER A 62 1.70 8.34 -12.13
CA SER A 62 1.69 7.07 -11.41
C SER A 62 0.26 6.55 -11.41
N SER A 63 -0.03 5.60 -12.32
CA SER A 63 -1.40 5.25 -12.73
C SER A 63 -2.26 4.78 -11.56
N LEU A 64 -1.71 4.00 -10.65
CA LEU A 64 -2.44 3.47 -9.49
C LEU A 64 -1.87 4.03 -8.18
N ALA A 65 -0.74 3.55 -7.67
CA ALA A 65 -0.14 4.12 -6.47
C ALA A 65 0.36 5.54 -6.76
N HIS A 66 -0.08 6.56 -6.01
CA HIS A 66 0.30 7.95 -6.27
C HIS A 66 1.28 8.55 -5.26
N THR A 67 1.54 7.87 -4.18
CA THR A 67 2.57 8.25 -3.19
C THR A 67 3.44 7.05 -2.82
N LEU A 68 4.70 7.32 -2.55
CA LEU A 68 5.62 6.33 -1.98
C LEU A 68 5.41 6.30 -0.46
N GLY A 69 5.16 5.10 0.09
CA GLY A 69 5.33 4.86 1.51
C GLY A 69 6.83 4.83 1.87
N PRO A 70 7.22 5.16 3.11
CA PRO A 70 8.62 5.01 3.48
C PRO A 70 9.01 3.53 3.39
N LEU A 71 10.11 3.27 2.67
CA LEU A 71 10.75 1.97 2.73
C LEU A 71 11.20 1.68 4.17
N ARG A 72 11.14 0.43 4.57
CA ARG A 72 11.77 0.00 5.82
C ARG A 72 13.25 0.37 5.81
N ALA A 73 13.75 0.95 6.90
CA ALA A 73 15.05 1.63 6.91
C ALA A 73 16.23 0.73 6.49
N ASP A 74 16.23 -0.54 6.93
CA ASP A 74 17.24 -1.52 6.52
C ASP A 74 17.16 -1.83 5.02
N VAL A 75 15.94 -1.97 4.49
CA VAL A 75 15.70 -2.22 3.05
C VAL A 75 16.17 -1.02 2.22
N ALA A 76 15.87 0.21 2.66
CA ALA A 76 16.34 1.42 1.99
C ALA A 76 17.86 1.51 1.95
N GLN A 77 18.51 1.22 3.09
CA GLN A 77 19.97 1.22 3.23
C GLN A 77 20.65 0.17 2.32
N ASP A 78 20.06 -1.02 2.21
CA ASP A 78 20.62 -2.11 1.41
C ASP A 78 20.47 -1.88 -0.10
N LEU A 79 19.31 -1.38 -0.52
CA LEU A 79 18.97 -1.18 -1.94
C LEU A 79 19.62 0.05 -2.55
N GLN A 80 19.80 1.13 -1.76
CA GLN A 80 20.40 2.39 -2.20
C GLN A 80 19.82 2.89 -3.53
N VAL A 81 18.48 2.97 -3.60
CA VAL A 81 17.72 3.27 -4.83
C VAL A 81 18.14 4.60 -5.49
N GLU A 82 18.69 5.53 -4.71
CA GLU A 82 19.20 6.81 -5.19
C GLU A 82 20.37 6.64 -6.17
N LYS A 83 21.13 5.53 -6.09
CA LYS A 83 22.21 5.20 -7.04
C LYS A 83 21.67 4.84 -8.44
N PHE A 84 20.39 4.57 -8.56
CA PHE A 84 19.71 4.18 -9.80
C PHE A 84 18.72 5.25 -10.29
N ASP A 85 19.07 6.52 -10.15
CA ASP A 85 18.29 7.69 -10.63
C ASP A 85 16.87 7.74 -10.02
N CYS A 86 16.76 7.44 -8.73
CA CYS A 86 15.50 7.52 -7.96
C CYS A 86 15.55 8.62 -6.93
N GLU A 87 15.08 9.80 -7.30
CA GLU A 87 14.98 10.97 -6.40
C GLU A 87 13.63 10.99 -5.69
N ILE A 88 13.66 11.01 -4.35
CA ILE A 88 12.45 11.06 -3.53
C ILE A 88 12.13 12.51 -3.14
N LEU A 89 10.97 12.98 -3.56
CA LEU A 89 10.45 14.32 -3.30
C LEU A 89 9.51 14.29 -2.09
N ARG A 90 9.76 15.16 -1.11
CA ARG A 90 8.95 15.24 0.13
C ARG A 90 8.29 16.60 0.23
N PRO A 91 6.96 16.69 0.00
CA PRO A 91 6.23 17.94 0.16
C PRO A 91 6.06 18.30 1.63
N ASP A 92 6.04 19.60 1.92
CA ASP A 92 5.60 20.16 3.19
C ASP A 92 4.74 21.41 2.93
N PRO A 93 3.41 21.32 3.14
CA PRO A 93 2.68 20.35 3.97
C PRO A 93 2.51 18.97 3.33
N ARG A 94 2.35 17.94 4.18
CA ARG A 94 2.03 16.57 3.76
C ARG A 94 0.59 16.40 3.31
N VAL A 95 -0.33 17.09 3.98
CA VAL A 95 -1.76 17.01 3.68
C VAL A 95 -2.39 18.40 3.77
N PHE A 96 -3.18 18.71 2.76
CA PHE A 96 -4.14 19.80 2.74
C PHE A 96 -5.55 19.25 2.87
N ALA A 97 -6.30 19.69 3.86
CA ALA A 97 -7.68 19.30 4.11
C ALA A 97 -8.60 20.51 4.02
N PRO A 98 -9.23 20.78 2.87
CA PRO A 98 -10.25 21.81 2.71
C PRO A 98 -11.61 21.34 3.21
N ALA A 99 -12.44 22.27 3.69
CA ALA A 99 -13.87 22.08 3.93
C ALA A 99 -14.68 23.00 3.03
N PRO A 100 -15.95 22.62 2.68
CA PRO A 100 -16.80 23.40 1.80
C PRO A 100 -17.17 24.79 2.34
N ASP A 101 -17.09 24.98 3.65
CA ASP A 101 -17.35 26.27 4.34
C ASP A 101 -16.17 27.25 4.30
N GLY A 102 -15.10 26.91 3.57
CA GLY A 102 -13.90 27.75 3.42
C GLY A 102 -12.85 27.54 4.50
N ARG A 103 -13.10 26.70 5.52
CA ARG A 103 -12.05 26.29 6.47
C ARG A 103 -11.07 25.34 5.81
N ALA A 104 -9.82 25.37 6.30
CA ALA A 104 -8.79 24.44 5.85
C ALA A 104 -7.78 24.16 6.96
N ILE A 105 -7.21 22.96 6.94
CA ILE A 105 -6.08 22.59 7.79
C ILE A 105 -4.94 22.09 6.90
N LEU A 106 -3.73 22.58 7.20
CA LEU A 106 -2.49 22.11 6.60
C LEU A 106 -1.73 21.29 7.64
N PHE A 107 -1.41 20.06 7.31
CA PHE A 107 -0.64 19.15 8.15
C PHE A 107 0.79 19.07 7.64
N TYR A 108 1.74 19.50 8.46
CA TYR A 108 3.16 19.59 8.17
C TYR A 108 3.93 18.39 8.77
N ASP A 109 5.19 18.24 8.38
CA ASP A 109 6.13 17.36 9.08
C ASP A 109 6.32 17.81 10.51
N ASP A 110 6.44 19.13 10.72
CA ASP A 110 6.54 19.75 12.03
C ASP A 110 5.18 19.74 12.74
N VAL A 111 5.13 18.98 13.85
CA VAL A 111 3.96 18.85 14.72
C VAL A 111 3.55 20.19 15.33
N ALA A 112 4.50 21.05 15.71
CA ALA A 112 4.22 22.36 16.30
C ALA A 112 3.62 23.33 15.26
N LYS A 113 4.13 23.33 14.03
CA LYS A 113 3.59 24.11 12.91
C LYS A 113 2.15 23.68 12.58
N THR A 114 1.87 22.37 12.57
CA THR A 114 0.52 21.85 12.40
C THR A 114 -0.41 22.29 13.53
N ALA A 115 0.03 22.15 14.80
CA ALA A 115 -0.74 22.59 15.95
C ALA A 115 -1.04 24.11 15.91
N GLY A 116 -0.08 24.94 15.47
CA GLY A 116 -0.28 26.37 15.24
C GLY A 116 -1.36 26.68 14.21
N GLY A 117 -1.45 25.90 13.13
CA GLY A 117 -2.54 25.97 12.15
C GLY A 117 -3.90 25.57 12.74
N ILE A 118 -3.94 24.48 13.50
CA ILE A 118 -5.15 23.97 14.18
C ILE A 118 -5.68 24.99 15.21
N ALA A 119 -4.80 25.74 15.88
CA ALA A 119 -5.18 26.74 16.90
C ALA A 119 -6.13 27.84 16.36
N ARG A 120 -6.13 28.07 15.04
CA ARG A 120 -7.06 29.02 14.40
C ARG A 120 -8.51 28.53 14.41
N ILE A 121 -8.72 27.22 14.59
CA ILE A 121 -10.03 26.56 14.59
C ILE A 121 -10.39 26.11 16.00
N SER A 122 -9.49 25.42 16.70
CA SER A 122 -9.69 24.90 18.06
C SER A 122 -8.38 24.94 18.85
N ALA A 123 -8.34 25.76 19.90
CA ALA A 123 -7.21 25.81 20.84
C ALA A 123 -7.05 24.48 21.61
N LYS A 124 -8.16 23.77 21.88
CA LYS A 124 -8.17 22.47 22.56
C LYS A 124 -7.52 21.39 21.68
N ASP A 125 -7.89 21.33 20.42
CA ASP A 125 -7.32 20.35 19.48
C ASP A 125 -5.85 20.64 19.17
N ALA A 126 -5.47 21.92 19.07
CA ALA A 126 -4.08 22.33 18.94
C ALA A 126 -3.21 21.84 20.11
N ALA A 127 -3.72 21.90 21.35
CA ALA A 127 -3.03 21.39 22.52
C ALA A 127 -3.02 19.84 22.59
N SER A 128 -3.96 19.19 21.93
CA SER A 128 -4.07 17.72 21.86
C SER A 128 -3.20 17.10 20.75
N TYR A 129 -2.99 17.79 19.64
CA TYR A 129 -2.29 17.27 18.47
C TYR A 129 -0.86 16.76 18.77
N PRO A 130 0.00 17.48 19.53
CA PRO A 130 1.31 16.95 19.92
C PRO A 130 1.24 15.73 20.83
N LYS A 131 0.21 15.60 21.67
CA LYS A 131 -0.01 14.42 22.53
C LYS A 131 -0.39 13.22 21.70
N PHE A 132 -1.25 13.40 20.70
CA PHE A 132 -1.62 12.39 19.74
C PHE A 132 -0.43 11.90 18.92
N ALA A 133 0.37 12.83 18.35
CA ALA A 133 1.57 12.51 17.59
C ALA A 133 2.54 11.64 18.42
N ARG A 134 2.81 12.03 19.67
CA ARG A 134 3.66 11.25 20.58
C ARG A 134 3.08 9.86 20.89
N ALA A 135 1.77 9.75 21.08
CA ALA A 135 1.11 8.47 21.32
C ALA A 135 1.28 7.51 20.13
N LEU A 136 1.16 8.01 18.91
CA LEU A 136 1.40 7.22 17.69
C LEU A 136 2.87 6.81 17.56
N GLU A 137 3.80 7.71 17.83
CA GLU A 137 5.26 7.43 17.75
C GLU A 137 5.68 6.32 18.73
N GLU A 138 5.20 6.39 19.98
CA GLU A 138 5.47 5.36 20.99
C GLU A 138 4.98 3.97 20.55
N ILE A 139 3.78 3.89 19.97
CA ILE A 139 3.19 2.63 19.48
C ILE A 139 3.85 2.17 18.19
N ALA A 140 4.16 3.09 17.28
CA ALA A 140 4.80 2.81 16.01
C ALA A 140 6.10 2.01 16.18
N GLY A 141 6.89 2.30 17.21
CA GLY A 141 8.12 1.56 17.51
C GLY A 141 7.89 0.07 17.77
N VAL A 142 6.81 -0.29 18.46
CA VAL A 142 6.45 -1.70 18.73
C VAL A 142 5.91 -2.39 17.48
N PHE A 143 4.99 -1.74 16.78
CA PHE A 143 4.44 -2.31 15.52
C PHE A 143 5.49 -2.39 14.42
N GLY A 144 6.45 -1.46 14.39
CA GLY A 144 7.61 -1.52 13.49
C GLY A 144 8.46 -2.76 13.73
N GLN A 145 8.72 -3.12 15.00
CA GLN A 145 9.40 -4.36 15.36
C GLN A 145 8.60 -5.59 14.89
N LEU A 146 7.29 -5.63 15.14
CA LEU A 146 6.42 -6.73 14.69
C LEU A 146 6.41 -6.86 13.16
N SER A 147 6.42 -5.75 12.44
CA SER A 147 6.45 -5.75 10.96
C SER A 147 7.77 -6.24 10.37
N SER A 148 8.86 -6.22 11.15
CA SER A 148 10.21 -6.59 10.71
C SER A 148 10.56 -8.05 10.95
N ILE A 149 9.75 -8.78 11.71
CA ILE A 149 10.00 -10.18 12.03
C ILE A 149 9.09 -11.09 11.19
N THR A 150 9.57 -12.30 10.94
CA THR A 150 8.71 -13.38 10.46
C THR A 150 7.70 -13.73 11.57
N PRO A 151 6.41 -13.87 11.28
CA PRO A 151 5.43 -14.32 12.27
C PRO A 151 5.86 -15.66 12.88
N PRO A 152 5.79 -15.83 14.21
CA PRO A 152 6.23 -17.05 14.86
C PRO A 152 5.39 -18.26 14.46
N ALA A 153 6.00 -19.43 14.43
CA ALA A 153 5.26 -20.68 14.32
C ALA A 153 4.47 -20.91 15.62
N ILE A 154 3.16 -21.16 15.51
CA ILE A 154 2.28 -21.28 16.68
C ILE A 154 2.48 -22.62 17.37
N ASP A 155 2.50 -23.73 16.59
CA ASP A 155 2.58 -25.08 17.16
C ASP A 155 3.98 -25.47 17.62
N LYS A 156 5.02 -25.03 16.90
CA LYS A 156 6.42 -25.39 17.16
C LYS A 156 7.31 -24.17 16.95
N PRO A 157 7.33 -23.22 17.90
CA PRO A 157 8.16 -22.03 17.79
C PRO A 157 9.65 -22.41 17.79
N THR A 158 10.41 -21.81 16.89
CA THR A 158 11.85 -21.97 16.82
C THR A 158 12.55 -21.17 17.94
N PRO A 159 13.82 -21.43 18.27
CA PRO A 159 14.59 -20.58 19.19
C PRO A 159 14.63 -19.10 18.73
N GLU A 160 14.67 -18.86 17.42
CA GLU A 160 14.61 -17.51 16.85
C GLU A 160 13.23 -16.87 17.08
N ASP A 161 12.14 -17.62 16.93
CA ASP A 161 10.79 -17.14 17.22
C ASP A 161 10.66 -16.71 18.68
N LEU A 162 11.16 -17.55 19.62
CA LEU A 162 11.15 -17.24 21.05
C LEU A 162 11.97 -15.99 21.36
N TRP A 163 13.15 -15.85 20.75
CA TRP A 163 13.99 -14.67 20.90
C TRP A 163 13.30 -13.39 20.39
N ASN A 164 12.70 -13.45 19.20
CA ASN A 164 11.96 -12.34 18.60
C ASN A 164 10.74 -11.95 19.44
N LEU A 165 9.99 -12.92 19.96
CA LEU A 165 8.88 -12.68 20.88
C LEU A 165 9.36 -12.04 22.19
N LEU A 166 10.48 -12.50 22.75
CA LEU A 166 11.08 -11.92 23.95
C LEU A 166 11.54 -10.48 23.72
N LYS A 167 12.17 -10.20 22.58
CA LYS A 167 12.58 -8.85 22.18
C LYS A 167 11.38 -7.93 22.02
N THR A 168 10.35 -8.40 21.34
CA THR A 168 9.07 -7.66 21.16
C THR A 168 8.39 -7.43 22.51
N GLY A 169 8.31 -8.47 23.35
CA GLY A 169 7.74 -8.35 24.71
C GLY A 169 8.49 -7.34 25.58
N ARG A 170 9.82 -7.24 25.46
CA ARG A 170 10.60 -6.17 26.11
C ARG A 170 10.23 -4.79 25.56
N GLY A 171 10.03 -4.66 24.23
CA GLY A 171 9.55 -3.43 23.59
C GLY A 171 8.18 -3.00 24.14
N VAL A 172 7.23 -3.93 24.17
CA VAL A 172 5.89 -3.70 24.75
C VAL A 172 5.99 -3.29 26.23
N ARG A 173 6.84 -3.98 27.02
CA ARG A 173 7.02 -3.65 28.45
C ARG A 173 7.59 -2.23 28.66
N LYS A 174 8.45 -1.75 27.74
CA LYS A 174 8.99 -0.37 27.78
C LYS A 174 7.92 0.71 27.58
N LEU A 175 6.79 0.39 26.93
CA LEU A 175 5.66 1.30 26.79
C LEU A 175 5.03 1.69 28.14
N GLY A 176 5.22 0.86 29.18
CA GLY A 176 4.61 1.04 30.50
C GLY A 176 3.14 0.59 30.54
N LYS A 177 2.64 0.35 31.75
CA LYS A 177 1.30 -0.24 31.96
C LYS A 177 0.18 0.54 31.25
N LYS A 178 0.17 1.87 31.39
CA LYS A 178 -0.88 2.71 30.81
C LYS A 178 -0.96 2.52 29.28
N ARG A 179 0.16 2.60 28.58
CA ARG A 179 0.18 2.50 27.11
C ARG A 179 -0.14 1.07 26.62
N ILE A 180 0.18 0.04 27.40
CA ILE A 180 -0.22 -1.33 27.09
C ILE A 180 -1.74 -1.47 27.16
N PHE A 181 -2.38 -0.91 28.19
CA PHE A 181 -3.85 -0.91 28.27
C PHE A 181 -4.49 -0.06 27.16
N ASP A 182 -3.91 1.10 26.84
CA ASP A 182 -4.33 1.91 25.70
C ASP A 182 -4.29 1.07 24.41
N LEU A 183 -3.21 0.35 24.14
CA LEU A 183 -3.06 -0.49 22.96
C LEU A 183 -4.08 -1.63 22.87
N LEU A 184 -4.32 -2.33 23.99
CA LEU A 184 -5.33 -3.39 24.07
C LEU A 184 -6.75 -2.85 23.81
N ARG A 185 -7.03 -1.62 24.22
CA ARG A 185 -8.31 -0.95 24.02
C ARG A 185 -8.43 -0.37 22.61
N TRP A 186 -7.40 0.30 22.11
CA TRP A 186 -7.41 0.94 20.80
C TRP A 186 -7.39 -0.07 19.63
N GLY A 187 -6.72 -1.21 19.78
CA GLY A 187 -6.66 -2.21 18.72
C GLY A 187 -8.02 -2.60 18.14
N PRO A 188 -8.99 -3.06 18.94
CA PRO A 188 -10.32 -3.40 18.45
C PRO A 188 -11.26 -2.18 18.23
N MET A 189 -10.87 -0.98 18.63
CA MET A 189 -11.72 0.22 18.58
C MET A 189 -11.99 0.67 17.14
N ALA A 190 -13.14 1.31 16.92
CA ALA A 190 -13.42 2.07 15.71
C ALA A 190 -12.52 3.31 15.64
N VAL A 191 -12.01 3.65 14.47
CA VAL A 191 -11.09 4.79 14.31
C VAL A 191 -11.79 6.13 14.54
N ALA A 192 -13.10 6.19 14.34
CA ALA A 192 -13.91 7.36 14.67
C ALA A 192 -13.93 7.63 16.19
N ASP A 193 -14.14 6.59 17.01
CA ASP A 193 -14.07 6.69 18.47
C ASP A 193 -12.67 7.06 18.93
N PHE A 194 -11.65 6.40 18.36
CA PHE A 194 -10.26 6.69 18.68
C PHE A 194 -9.88 8.15 18.40
N ALA A 195 -10.26 8.69 17.23
CA ALA A 195 -10.00 10.08 16.88
C ALA A 195 -10.73 11.05 17.82
N SER A 196 -11.95 10.68 18.26
CA SER A 196 -12.79 11.47 19.17
C SER A 196 -12.23 11.57 20.59
N GLU A 197 -11.36 10.64 21.02
CA GLU A 197 -10.67 10.75 22.31
C GLU A 197 -9.66 11.90 22.35
N PHE A 198 -9.18 12.35 21.19
CA PHE A 198 -8.16 13.38 21.08
C PHE A 198 -8.70 14.71 20.56
N PHE A 199 -9.69 14.69 19.65
CA PHE A 199 -10.12 15.83 18.86
C PHE A 199 -11.65 16.02 18.87
N GLU A 200 -12.06 17.28 18.84
CA GLU A 200 -13.46 17.68 18.67
C GLU A 200 -13.79 18.23 17.26
N THR A 201 -12.75 18.70 16.53
CA THR A 201 -12.91 19.23 15.17
C THR A 201 -13.09 18.09 14.17
N GLU A 202 -14.25 18.04 13.50
CA GLU A 202 -14.60 16.98 12.53
C GLU A 202 -13.57 16.81 11.43
N LEU A 203 -13.06 17.92 10.87
CA LEU A 203 -12.06 17.86 9.80
C LEU A 203 -10.77 17.14 10.21
N ILE A 204 -10.31 17.33 11.46
CA ILE A 204 -9.13 16.61 11.99
C ILE A 204 -9.47 15.13 12.18
N ARG A 205 -10.62 14.85 12.78
CA ARG A 205 -11.10 13.48 13.02
C ARG A 205 -11.21 12.70 11.70
N ALA A 206 -11.77 13.33 10.66
CA ALA A 206 -11.92 12.72 9.34
C ALA A 206 -10.56 12.39 8.68
N VAL A 207 -9.60 13.31 8.69
CA VAL A 207 -8.25 13.09 8.16
C VAL A 207 -7.52 11.95 8.89
N ILE A 208 -7.66 11.88 10.21
CA ILE A 208 -7.07 10.79 11.01
C ILE A 208 -7.79 9.47 10.73
N ALA A 209 -9.13 9.46 10.70
CA ALA A 209 -9.93 8.27 10.43
C ALA A 209 -9.67 7.70 9.04
N ALA A 210 -9.50 8.55 8.03
CA ALA A 210 -9.16 8.16 6.67
C ALA A 210 -7.96 7.21 6.62
N ARG A 211 -6.96 7.42 7.48
CA ARG A 211 -5.78 6.58 7.58
C ARG A 211 -6.09 5.16 8.09
N GLY A 212 -7.13 4.99 8.89
CA GLY A 212 -7.58 3.69 9.41
C GLY A 212 -8.43 2.89 8.43
N VAL A 213 -8.98 3.52 7.38
CA VAL A 213 -9.95 2.87 6.49
C VAL A 213 -9.53 2.82 5.02
N PHE A 214 -8.53 3.60 4.58
CA PHE A 214 -8.09 3.61 3.18
C PHE A 214 -7.73 2.21 2.66
N GLY A 215 -8.28 1.81 1.52
CA GLY A 215 -8.02 0.52 0.88
C GLY A 215 -8.52 -0.69 1.67
N THR A 216 -9.42 -0.50 2.62
CA THR A 216 -10.09 -1.55 3.39
C THR A 216 -11.59 -1.57 3.13
N ALA A 217 -12.26 -2.65 3.48
CA ALA A 217 -13.73 -2.76 3.51
C ALA A 217 -14.28 -2.44 4.92
N LEU A 218 -13.67 -1.48 5.61
CA LEU A 218 -14.07 -0.98 6.93
C LEU A 218 -14.45 0.50 6.82
N GLY A 219 -15.55 0.89 7.45
CA GLY A 219 -15.90 2.30 7.66
C GLY A 219 -15.23 2.87 8.92
N PRO A 220 -15.28 4.21 9.11
CA PRO A 220 -14.74 4.85 10.31
C PRO A 220 -15.33 4.32 11.63
N TRP A 221 -16.59 3.91 11.65
CA TRP A 221 -17.26 3.32 12.81
C TRP A 221 -17.11 1.80 12.91
N SER A 222 -16.38 1.17 11.99
CA SER A 222 -16.14 -0.27 12.04
C SER A 222 -15.10 -0.62 13.10
N ALA A 223 -15.42 -1.62 13.94
CA ALA A 223 -14.49 -2.17 14.92
C ALA A 223 -13.20 -2.67 14.25
N GLY A 224 -12.04 -2.41 14.88
CA GLY A 224 -10.73 -2.81 14.36
C GLY A 224 -10.12 -1.87 13.31
N SER A 225 -10.82 -0.82 12.87
CA SER A 225 -10.25 0.17 11.95
C SER A 225 -9.09 0.97 12.56
N THR A 226 -9.05 1.14 13.88
CA THR A 226 -7.91 1.71 14.59
C THR A 226 -6.65 0.84 14.45
N ALA A 227 -6.76 -0.49 14.47
CA ALA A 227 -5.61 -1.37 14.26
C ALA A 227 -4.93 -1.12 12.91
N VAL A 228 -5.71 -0.84 11.85
CA VAL A 228 -5.16 -0.48 10.54
C VAL A 228 -4.38 0.84 10.60
N LEU A 229 -4.90 1.85 11.29
CA LEU A 229 -4.18 3.11 11.53
C LEU A 229 -2.86 2.86 12.27
N LEU A 230 -2.87 2.04 13.32
CA LEU A 230 -1.66 1.73 14.11
C LEU A 230 -0.62 0.94 13.29
N LEU A 231 -1.05 0.00 12.44
CA LEU A 231 -0.17 -0.70 11.51
C LEU A 231 0.49 0.25 10.50
N ARG A 232 -0.23 1.27 10.05
CA ARG A 232 0.33 2.31 9.16
C ARG A 232 1.24 3.26 9.91
N ALA A 233 0.94 3.56 11.17
CA ALA A 233 1.83 4.34 12.02
C ALA A 233 3.17 3.64 12.24
N ALA A 234 3.21 2.31 12.22
CA ALA A 234 4.45 1.53 12.29
C ALA A 234 5.45 1.83 11.16
N VAL A 235 4.94 2.27 10.01
CA VAL A 235 5.74 2.63 8.83
C VAL A 235 6.08 4.12 8.83
N ASP A 236 5.11 4.96 9.18
CA ASP A 236 5.26 6.40 9.33
C ASP A 236 4.41 6.89 10.52
N ALA A 237 5.08 7.27 11.59
CA ALA A 237 4.45 7.72 12.84
C ALA A 237 3.82 9.12 12.75
N ASN A 238 4.07 9.91 11.68
CA ASN A 238 3.37 11.18 11.51
C ASN A 238 1.85 10.96 11.52
N PRO A 239 1.07 11.76 12.26
CA PRO A 239 -0.38 11.58 12.39
C PRO A 239 -1.12 11.37 11.07
N VAL A 240 -0.74 12.08 10.01
CA VAL A 240 -1.38 11.99 8.69
C VAL A 240 -0.67 11.07 7.70
N GLY A 241 0.48 10.49 8.06
CA GLY A 241 1.26 9.58 7.23
C GLY A 241 2.05 10.24 6.10
N SER A 242 2.68 9.41 5.26
CA SER A 242 3.57 9.84 4.19
C SER A 242 2.82 10.54 3.04
N ALA A 243 3.51 11.47 2.39
CA ALA A 243 3.11 12.08 1.14
C ALA A 243 4.29 12.14 0.14
N ALA A 244 5.28 11.27 0.25
CA ALA A 244 6.45 11.29 -0.62
C ALA A 244 6.09 10.91 -2.07
N PHE A 245 6.78 11.55 -3.02
CA PHE A 245 6.70 11.28 -4.45
C PHE A 245 8.07 10.86 -4.99
N VAL A 246 8.11 10.45 -6.23
CA VAL A 246 9.36 10.12 -6.93
C VAL A 246 9.41 10.97 -8.20
N ARG A 247 10.55 11.59 -8.47
CA ARG A 247 10.77 12.32 -9.72
C ARG A 247 10.63 11.36 -10.90
N GLY A 248 9.83 11.72 -11.90
CA GLY A 248 9.45 10.84 -13.01
C GLY A 248 8.36 9.81 -12.66
N GLY A 249 7.78 9.88 -11.44
CA GLY A 249 6.72 9.02 -10.93
C GLY A 249 7.23 7.71 -10.34
N LEU A 250 6.32 6.91 -9.75
CA LEU A 250 6.66 5.67 -9.02
C LEU A 250 7.28 4.57 -9.91
N GLY A 251 7.10 4.63 -11.22
CA GLY A 251 7.79 3.73 -12.16
C GLY A 251 9.31 3.87 -12.07
N LYS A 252 9.84 5.07 -11.77
CA LYS A 252 11.27 5.25 -11.53
C LYS A 252 11.75 4.53 -10.27
N PHE A 253 10.95 4.51 -9.21
CA PHE A 253 11.27 3.74 -8.02
C PHE A 253 11.35 2.24 -8.31
N THR A 254 10.37 1.68 -9.00
CA THR A 254 10.38 0.24 -9.32
C THR A 254 11.43 -0.13 -10.35
N TYR A 255 11.76 0.77 -11.26
CA TYR A 255 12.93 0.64 -12.13
C TYR A 255 14.24 0.58 -11.32
N ALA A 256 14.42 1.47 -10.35
CA ALA A 256 15.57 1.45 -9.46
C ALA A 256 15.67 0.14 -8.66
N LEU A 257 14.54 -0.41 -8.19
CA LEU A 257 14.51 -1.73 -7.54
C LEU A 257 14.96 -2.84 -8.50
N ALA A 258 14.53 -2.79 -9.76
CA ALA A 258 14.93 -3.77 -10.78
C ALA A 258 16.43 -3.68 -11.07
N GLU A 259 16.97 -2.48 -11.22
CA GLU A 259 18.41 -2.29 -11.46
C GLU A 259 19.24 -2.72 -10.24
N ALA A 260 18.79 -2.45 -9.01
CA ALA A 260 19.42 -2.98 -7.81
C ALA A 260 19.43 -4.52 -7.80
N ALA A 261 18.32 -5.16 -8.16
CA ALA A 261 18.23 -6.62 -8.24
C ALA A 261 19.15 -7.19 -9.33
N LYS A 262 19.18 -6.57 -10.52
CA LYS A 262 20.10 -6.95 -11.61
C LYS A 262 21.57 -6.80 -11.21
N SER A 263 21.93 -5.70 -10.55
CA SER A 263 23.30 -5.47 -10.07
C SER A 263 23.76 -6.50 -9.04
N ALA A 264 22.81 -7.10 -8.30
CA ALA A 264 23.06 -8.21 -7.39
C ALA A 264 23.13 -9.59 -8.09
N GLY A 265 22.76 -9.69 -9.37
CA GLY A 265 22.80 -10.92 -10.16
C GLY A 265 21.44 -11.53 -10.50
N ALA A 266 20.32 -10.81 -10.31
CA ALA A 266 19.00 -11.26 -10.72
C ALA A 266 18.80 -11.08 -12.24
N GLU A 267 18.14 -12.04 -12.89
CA GLU A 267 17.58 -11.90 -14.23
C GLU A 267 16.15 -11.38 -14.14
N ILE A 268 15.77 -10.46 -15.02
CA ILE A 268 14.41 -9.92 -15.11
C ILE A 268 13.93 -10.03 -16.55
N ARG A 269 12.81 -10.75 -16.76
CA ARG A 269 12.15 -10.92 -18.06
C ARG A 269 10.76 -10.30 -17.99
N THR A 270 10.52 -9.29 -18.82
CA THR A 270 9.20 -8.70 -19.10
C THR A 270 8.52 -9.42 -20.26
N ASN A 271 7.22 -9.18 -20.48
CA ASN A 271 6.39 -9.91 -21.45
C ASN A 271 6.47 -11.44 -21.27
N ALA A 272 6.63 -11.90 -20.04
CA ALA A 272 6.82 -13.30 -19.65
C ALA A 272 5.70 -13.69 -18.66
N GLU A 273 4.49 -13.89 -19.17
CA GLU A 273 3.34 -14.27 -18.35
C GLU A 273 3.43 -15.73 -17.92
N VAL A 274 3.51 -15.96 -16.61
CA VAL A 274 3.41 -17.31 -16.05
C VAL A 274 1.94 -17.74 -16.04
N GLN A 275 1.65 -18.82 -16.75
CA GLN A 275 0.33 -19.42 -16.83
C GLN A 275 0.13 -20.52 -15.79
N GLN A 276 1.19 -21.27 -15.47
CA GLN A 276 1.09 -22.39 -14.54
C GLN A 276 2.39 -22.59 -13.74
N ILE A 277 2.26 -22.95 -12.47
CA ILE A 277 3.33 -23.48 -11.63
C ILE A 277 3.34 -24.99 -11.74
N ARG A 278 4.41 -25.56 -12.30
CA ARG A 278 4.57 -27.02 -12.50
C ARG A 278 4.90 -27.71 -11.20
N MET A 279 4.28 -28.86 -11.03
CA MET A 279 4.45 -29.70 -9.85
C MET A 279 4.97 -31.09 -10.24
N LYS A 280 5.84 -31.66 -9.39
CA LYS A 280 6.28 -33.05 -9.51
C LYS A 280 6.51 -33.63 -8.11
N GLY A 281 5.82 -34.72 -7.79
CA GLY A 281 5.98 -35.40 -6.49
C GLY A 281 5.65 -34.50 -5.28
N GLY A 282 4.65 -33.63 -5.35
CA GLY A 282 4.22 -32.73 -4.27
C GLY A 282 5.16 -31.51 -4.05
N ALA A 283 6.09 -31.26 -4.97
CA ALA A 283 6.97 -30.11 -4.94
C ALA A 283 6.89 -29.32 -6.26
N VAL A 284 7.31 -28.06 -6.25
CA VAL A 284 7.48 -27.30 -7.50
C VAL A 284 8.57 -27.92 -8.36
N ALA A 285 8.41 -27.81 -9.69
CA ALA A 285 9.41 -28.24 -10.68
C ALA A 285 9.74 -27.13 -11.68
N GLY A 286 9.09 -26.00 -11.58
CA GLY A 286 9.26 -24.84 -12.47
C GLY A 286 7.94 -24.16 -12.81
N VAL A 287 7.90 -23.48 -13.93
CA VAL A 287 6.73 -22.74 -14.44
C VAL A 287 6.53 -23.00 -15.94
N VAL A 288 5.32 -22.74 -16.43
CA VAL A 288 4.98 -22.68 -17.85
C VAL A 288 4.54 -21.26 -18.16
N LEU A 289 5.10 -20.66 -19.19
CA LEU A 289 4.69 -19.35 -19.69
C LEU A 289 3.48 -19.47 -20.63
N ALA A 290 2.82 -18.35 -20.90
CA ALA A 290 1.65 -18.28 -21.77
C ALA A 290 1.96 -18.68 -23.25
N ASP A 291 3.21 -18.54 -23.69
CA ASP A 291 3.71 -18.96 -25.01
C ASP A 291 4.09 -20.45 -25.07
N GLY A 292 3.98 -21.17 -23.94
CA GLY A 292 4.32 -22.58 -23.82
C GLY A 292 5.78 -22.85 -23.39
N GLU A 293 6.63 -21.85 -23.19
CA GLU A 293 7.98 -22.04 -22.66
C GLU A 293 7.91 -22.66 -21.27
N GLU A 294 8.62 -23.77 -21.05
CA GLU A 294 8.78 -24.41 -19.77
C GLU A 294 10.11 -24.05 -19.13
N ILE A 295 10.09 -23.48 -17.94
CA ILE A 295 11.29 -23.07 -17.21
C ILE A 295 11.38 -23.90 -15.93
N ALA A 296 12.41 -24.77 -15.84
CA ALA A 296 12.68 -25.54 -14.64
C ALA A 296 13.26 -24.63 -13.52
N ALA A 297 12.89 -24.95 -12.26
CA ALA A 297 13.36 -24.22 -11.09
C ALA A 297 13.42 -25.13 -9.86
N ASP A 298 14.34 -24.79 -8.93
CA ASP A 298 14.47 -25.45 -7.62
C ASP A 298 13.41 -24.92 -6.63
N ALA A 299 12.99 -23.65 -6.81
CA ALA A 299 11.93 -23.02 -6.05
C ALA A 299 11.18 -21.98 -6.89
N VAL A 300 9.93 -21.71 -6.50
CA VAL A 300 9.08 -20.65 -7.07
C VAL A 300 8.61 -19.72 -5.97
N VAL A 301 8.74 -18.41 -6.19
CA VAL A 301 8.30 -17.36 -5.26
C VAL A 301 7.21 -16.56 -5.96
N SER A 302 5.99 -16.60 -5.43
CA SER A 302 4.89 -15.81 -5.97
C SER A 302 4.85 -14.41 -5.37
N GLY A 303 5.03 -13.40 -6.23
CA GLY A 303 4.84 -11.98 -5.91
C GLY A 303 3.41 -11.49 -6.18
N VAL A 304 2.56 -12.32 -6.80
CA VAL A 304 1.15 -12.02 -7.03
C VAL A 304 0.32 -12.34 -5.79
N ASP A 305 -0.96 -12.01 -5.81
CA ASP A 305 -1.80 -12.26 -4.64
C ASP A 305 -2.02 -13.77 -4.35
N PRO A 306 -2.33 -14.12 -3.09
CA PRO A 306 -2.46 -15.52 -2.69
C PRO A 306 -3.56 -16.28 -3.44
N LYS A 307 -4.72 -15.66 -3.72
CA LYS A 307 -5.79 -16.34 -4.45
C LYS A 307 -5.41 -16.62 -5.90
N ARG A 308 -4.78 -15.66 -6.57
CA ARG A 308 -4.25 -15.88 -7.92
C ARG A 308 -3.22 -16.99 -7.93
N THR A 309 -2.34 -17.02 -6.94
CA THR A 309 -1.33 -18.08 -6.81
C THR A 309 -1.98 -19.46 -6.73
N PHE A 310 -2.92 -19.67 -5.80
CA PHE A 310 -3.45 -21.01 -5.51
C PHE A 310 -4.63 -21.44 -6.38
N PHE A 311 -5.39 -20.52 -6.97
CA PHE A 311 -6.58 -20.87 -7.75
C PHE A 311 -6.43 -20.63 -9.25
N ASN A 312 -5.37 -19.94 -9.69
CA ASN A 312 -5.12 -19.72 -11.11
C ASN A 312 -3.82 -20.35 -11.60
N LEU A 313 -2.76 -20.35 -10.76
CA LEU A 313 -1.43 -20.80 -11.19
C LEU A 313 -1.08 -22.22 -10.72
N VAL A 314 -1.68 -22.70 -9.64
CA VAL A 314 -1.50 -24.05 -9.11
C VAL A 314 -2.70 -24.90 -9.50
N ASP A 315 -2.45 -26.19 -9.84
CA ASP A 315 -3.53 -27.16 -10.02
C ASP A 315 -4.25 -27.39 -8.68
N ALA A 316 -5.55 -27.12 -8.64
CA ALA A 316 -6.38 -27.23 -7.44
C ALA A 316 -6.35 -28.65 -6.81
N SER A 317 -6.10 -29.70 -7.61
CA SER A 317 -5.98 -31.09 -7.13
C SER A 317 -4.77 -31.28 -6.19
N GLN A 318 -3.80 -30.40 -6.23
CA GLN A 318 -2.58 -30.43 -5.41
C GLN A 318 -2.75 -29.74 -4.05
N LEU A 319 -3.89 -29.08 -3.80
CA LEU A 319 -4.15 -28.34 -2.58
C LEU A 319 -4.85 -29.20 -1.53
N ASP A 320 -4.37 -29.12 -0.29
CA ASP A 320 -5.13 -29.65 0.85
C ASP A 320 -6.51 -28.95 0.92
N PRO A 321 -7.62 -29.69 1.05
CA PRO A 321 -8.97 -29.11 1.04
C PRO A 321 -9.21 -28.09 2.15
N ARG A 322 -8.60 -28.27 3.34
CA ARG A 322 -8.73 -27.33 4.47
C ARG A 322 -7.98 -26.03 4.18
N PHE A 323 -6.79 -26.15 3.59
CA PHE A 323 -6.02 -24.98 3.15
C PHE A 323 -6.78 -24.23 2.05
N ALA A 324 -7.28 -24.92 1.02
CA ALA A 324 -8.05 -24.32 -0.06
C ALA A 324 -9.29 -23.58 0.46
N MET A 325 -10.02 -24.16 1.41
CA MET A 325 -11.17 -23.53 2.04
C MET A 325 -10.78 -22.25 2.82
N ARG A 326 -9.72 -22.30 3.63
CA ARG A 326 -9.21 -21.11 4.35
C ARG A 326 -8.78 -20.00 3.38
N MET A 327 -8.06 -20.37 2.30
CA MET A 327 -7.63 -19.44 1.26
C MET A 327 -8.81 -18.83 0.50
N LYS A 328 -9.86 -19.59 0.23
CA LYS A 328 -11.11 -19.09 -0.37
C LYS A 328 -11.76 -18.02 0.51
N ASN A 329 -11.70 -18.18 1.83
CA ASN A 329 -12.26 -17.26 2.81
C ASN A 329 -11.38 -16.04 3.09
N PHE A 330 -10.11 -16.02 2.64
CA PHE A 330 -9.25 -14.84 2.71
C PHE A 330 -9.91 -13.69 1.94
N ARG A 331 -10.25 -12.60 2.65
CA ARG A 331 -11.02 -11.50 2.05
C ARG A 331 -10.12 -10.62 1.17
N MET A 332 -10.61 -10.38 -0.05
CA MET A 332 -9.91 -9.59 -1.08
C MET A 332 -10.91 -8.73 -1.87
N ASN A 333 -11.91 -8.17 -1.22
CA ASN A 333 -12.87 -7.30 -1.89
C ASN A 333 -12.26 -5.90 -2.02
N GLY A 334 -11.91 -5.50 -3.23
CA GLY A 334 -11.39 -4.18 -3.54
C GLY A 334 -12.47 -3.12 -3.35
N THR A 335 -12.05 -1.99 -2.80
CA THR A 335 -12.92 -0.84 -2.48
C THR A 335 -12.37 0.47 -3.03
N VAL A 336 -11.39 0.42 -3.93
CA VAL A 336 -10.70 1.60 -4.44
C VAL A 336 -10.83 1.68 -5.95
N ALA A 337 -11.15 2.86 -6.44
CA ALA A 337 -10.99 3.24 -7.85
C ALA A 337 -10.03 4.42 -7.98
N LYS A 338 -9.59 4.69 -9.19
CA LYS A 338 -8.64 5.77 -9.49
C LYS A 338 -9.14 6.62 -10.65
N VAL A 339 -8.99 7.94 -10.53
CA VAL A 339 -9.20 8.89 -11.62
C VAL A 339 -7.95 9.74 -11.78
N ASN A 340 -7.37 9.75 -12.99
CA ASN A 340 -6.27 10.60 -13.35
C ASN A 340 -6.79 11.65 -14.35
N LEU A 341 -6.46 12.92 -14.08
CA LEU A 341 -6.94 14.08 -14.86
C LEU A 341 -5.74 14.82 -15.47
N ALA A 342 -5.81 15.07 -16.77
CA ALA A 342 -4.96 16.04 -17.46
C ALA A 342 -5.63 17.41 -17.31
N LEU A 343 -4.90 18.38 -16.75
CA LEU A 343 -5.41 19.71 -16.43
C LEU A 343 -4.65 20.78 -17.19
N GLY A 344 -5.38 21.73 -17.78
CA GLY A 344 -4.81 22.89 -18.49
C GLY A 344 -4.16 23.92 -17.58
N ASP A 345 -4.49 23.92 -16.27
CA ASP A 345 -3.91 24.82 -15.27
C ASP A 345 -4.11 24.22 -13.86
N LEU A 346 -3.60 24.88 -12.81
CA LEU A 346 -3.81 24.49 -11.42
C LEU A 346 -5.25 24.79 -10.95
N PRO A 347 -5.91 23.83 -10.26
CA PRO A 347 -7.19 24.09 -9.62
C PRO A 347 -7.05 25.08 -8.47
N SER A 348 -7.99 26.02 -8.39
CA SER A 348 -8.07 27.03 -7.34
C SER A 348 -8.97 26.57 -6.20
N PHE A 349 -8.41 26.47 -5.00
CA PHE A 349 -9.14 26.13 -3.77
C PHE A 349 -9.37 27.39 -2.94
N PRO A 350 -10.60 27.96 -2.90
CA PRO A 350 -10.90 29.16 -2.11
C PRO A 350 -10.52 29.05 -0.63
N ALA A 351 -10.60 27.84 -0.05
CA ALA A 351 -10.21 27.58 1.34
C ALA A 351 -8.73 27.88 1.65
N LEU A 352 -7.84 27.95 0.64
CA LEU A 352 -6.43 28.34 0.84
C LEU A 352 -6.24 29.83 1.09
N ALA A 353 -7.13 30.71 0.57
CA ALA A 353 -6.98 32.15 0.70
C ALA A 353 -6.94 32.62 2.17
N GLY A 354 -7.62 31.91 3.08
CA GLY A 354 -7.57 32.16 4.52
C GLY A 354 -6.49 31.38 5.29
N ALA A 355 -5.87 30.39 4.66
CA ALA A 355 -4.94 29.47 5.32
C ALA A 355 -3.46 29.84 5.09
N VAL A 356 -3.12 30.33 3.91
CA VAL A 356 -1.74 30.68 3.50
C VAL A 356 -1.71 32.01 2.74
N GLY A 357 -0.56 32.69 2.75
CA GLY A 357 -0.32 33.84 1.88
C GLY A 357 -0.15 33.42 0.40
N PRO A 358 -0.13 34.37 -0.54
CA PRO A 358 -0.04 34.10 -1.98
C PRO A 358 1.11 33.16 -2.36
N ASP A 359 2.29 33.36 -1.76
CA ASP A 359 3.48 32.55 -2.02
C ASP A 359 3.36 31.11 -1.51
N GLY A 360 2.45 30.85 -0.57
CA GLY A 360 2.20 29.52 0.01
C GLY A 360 1.17 28.65 -0.74
N LEU A 361 0.42 29.25 -1.68
CA LEU A 361 -0.69 28.54 -2.36
C LEU A 361 -0.21 27.29 -3.12
N ARG A 362 0.85 27.43 -3.91
CA ARG A 362 1.42 26.31 -4.67
C ARG A 362 1.99 25.23 -3.75
N ALA A 363 2.72 25.64 -2.70
CA ALA A 363 3.27 24.70 -1.73
C ALA A 363 2.18 23.92 -0.99
N ALA A 364 1.06 24.55 -0.64
CA ALA A 364 -0.07 23.92 0.04
C ALA A 364 -0.70 22.76 -0.77
N LEU A 365 -0.62 22.80 -2.09
CA LEU A 365 -1.14 21.77 -3.00
C LEU A 365 -0.10 20.69 -3.35
N SER A 366 1.13 20.76 -2.85
CA SER A 366 2.21 19.83 -3.20
C SER A 366 2.07 18.45 -2.55
N GLY A 367 1.33 18.35 -1.44
CA GLY A 367 1.07 17.12 -0.73
C GLY A 367 -0.21 16.41 -1.19
N ARG A 368 -0.79 15.60 -0.29
CA ARG A 368 -2.09 14.97 -0.50
C ARG A 368 -3.21 15.96 -0.16
N ILE A 369 -4.26 15.96 -0.94
CA ILE A 369 -5.46 16.78 -0.72
C ILE A 369 -6.58 15.83 -0.28
N HIS A 370 -7.08 16.02 0.94
CA HIS A 370 -8.11 15.18 1.54
C HIS A 370 -9.51 15.81 1.33
N ILE A 371 -10.38 15.13 0.62
CA ILE A 371 -11.77 15.57 0.35
C ILE A 371 -12.73 14.64 1.10
N GLY A 372 -13.10 15.05 2.29
CA GLY A 372 -13.96 14.33 3.22
C GLY A 372 -13.98 15.05 4.56
N PRO A 373 -14.84 16.08 4.74
CA PRO A 373 -14.72 17.05 5.84
C PRO A 373 -15.13 16.51 7.21
N GLU A 374 -15.81 15.35 7.25
CA GLU A 374 -16.43 14.83 8.46
C GLU A 374 -16.35 13.29 8.50
N ILE A 375 -16.36 12.72 9.69
CA ILE A 375 -16.42 11.25 9.90
C ILE A 375 -17.64 10.66 9.19
N ASP A 376 -18.81 11.26 9.35
CA ASP A 376 -20.05 10.77 8.75
C ASP A 376 -20.08 10.88 7.23
N TYR A 377 -19.29 11.80 6.65
CA TYR A 377 -19.09 11.85 5.21
C TYR A 377 -18.38 10.59 4.70
N LEU A 378 -17.33 10.16 5.40
CA LEU A 378 -16.60 8.93 5.07
C LEU A 378 -17.46 7.70 5.32
N GLU A 379 -18.25 7.68 6.41
CA GLU A 379 -19.15 6.56 6.74
C GLU A 379 -20.27 6.41 5.70
N LYS A 380 -20.89 7.49 5.24
CA LYS A 380 -21.91 7.44 4.17
C LYS A 380 -21.34 6.89 2.86
N ALA A 381 -20.06 7.20 2.56
CA ALA A 381 -19.41 6.61 1.40
C ALA A 381 -19.19 5.11 1.58
N PHE A 382 -18.81 4.66 2.78
CA PHE A 382 -18.71 3.24 3.13
C PHE A 382 -20.07 2.54 3.08
N ASP A 383 -21.12 3.14 3.63
CA ASP A 383 -22.47 2.59 3.62
C ASP A 383 -22.96 2.29 2.21
N ALA A 384 -22.78 3.21 1.27
CA ALA A 384 -23.13 2.99 -0.13
C ALA A 384 -22.43 1.74 -0.69
N SER A 385 -21.14 1.56 -0.38
CA SER A 385 -20.35 0.44 -0.91
C SER A 385 -20.80 -0.93 -0.40
N LYS A 386 -21.35 -1.01 0.82
CA LYS A 386 -21.93 -2.25 1.37
C LYS A 386 -23.08 -2.80 0.52
N TYR A 387 -23.79 -1.91 -0.16
CA TYR A 387 -24.92 -2.26 -1.03
C TYR A 387 -24.54 -2.33 -2.51
N GLY A 388 -23.23 -2.29 -2.84
CA GLY A 388 -22.76 -2.34 -4.21
C GLY A 388 -22.96 -1.04 -4.98
N GLU A 389 -23.00 0.09 -4.30
CA GLU A 389 -23.10 1.43 -4.87
C GLU A 389 -21.88 2.27 -4.46
N TYR A 390 -21.46 3.23 -5.26
CA TYR A 390 -20.52 4.25 -4.83
C TYR A 390 -21.28 5.53 -4.44
N ALA A 391 -20.74 6.27 -3.48
CA ALA A 391 -21.41 7.45 -2.96
C ALA A 391 -21.50 8.55 -4.05
N LYS A 392 -22.59 9.32 -4.03
CA LYS A 392 -22.76 10.53 -4.87
C LYS A 392 -21.79 11.65 -4.50
N ALA A 393 -21.30 11.63 -3.28
CA ALA A 393 -20.23 12.49 -2.75
C ALA A 393 -19.17 11.57 -2.11
N PRO A 394 -18.28 10.97 -2.93
CA PRO A 394 -17.30 10.00 -2.44
C PRO A 394 -16.18 10.68 -1.64
N TRP A 395 -15.63 9.96 -0.68
CA TRP A 395 -14.36 10.36 -0.10
C TRP A 395 -13.24 10.20 -1.13
N LEU A 396 -12.47 11.30 -1.33
CA LEU A 396 -11.38 11.35 -2.29
C LEU A 396 -10.06 11.72 -1.61
N GLU A 397 -8.97 11.15 -2.10
CA GLU A 397 -7.62 11.62 -1.85
C GLU A 397 -6.98 12.00 -3.19
N MET A 398 -6.61 13.26 -3.34
CA MET A 398 -6.05 13.82 -4.57
C MET A 398 -4.59 14.21 -4.37
N THR A 399 -3.79 14.11 -5.43
CA THR A 399 -2.43 14.67 -5.50
C THR A 399 -2.24 15.39 -6.84
N ILE A 400 -1.36 16.40 -6.86
CA ILE A 400 -0.97 17.13 -8.08
C ILE A 400 0.55 17.02 -8.22
N PRO A 401 1.10 15.86 -8.65
CA PRO A 401 2.52 15.59 -8.65
C PRO A 401 3.35 16.57 -9.50
N THR A 402 2.75 17.19 -10.51
CA THR A 402 3.37 18.22 -11.36
C THR A 402 3.77 19.50 -10.62
N ILE A 403 3.32 19.70 -9.39
CA ILE A 403 3.80 20.80 -8.54
C ILE A 403 5.27 20.60 -8.16
N LEU A 404 5.64 19.35 -7.87
CA LEU A 404 7.00 18.97 -7.48
C LEU A 404 7.83 18.50 -8.69
N ASP A 405 7.18 17.93 -9.69
CA ASP A 405 7.80 17.40 -10.90
C ASP A 405 7.06 17.84 -12.17
N PRO A 406 7.33 19.06 -12.66
CA PRO A 406 6.67 19.60 -13.86
C PRO A 406 6.86 18.77 -15.12
N ALA A 407 7.90 17.93 -15.19
CA ALA A 407 8.17 17.09 -16.36
C ALA A 407 7.11 15.99 -16.62
N LEU A 408 6.15 15.81 -15.72
CA LEU A 408 5.04 14.86 -15.89
C LEU A 408 3.91 15.39 -16.78
N ALA A 409 3.92 16.67 -17.17
CA ALA A 409 2.94 17.27 -18.08
C ALA A 409 3.62 18.29 -19.02
N PRO A 410 2.94 18.72 -20.10
CA PRO A 410 3.40 19.84 -20.91
C PRO A 410 3.55 21.13 -20.08
N GLU A 411 4.37 22.06 -20.56
CA GLU A 411 4.63 23.33 -19.88
C GLU A 411 3.34 24.07 -19.53
N GLY A 412 3.21 24.56 -18.31
CA GLY A 412 2.04 25.25 -17.79
C GLY A 412 0.84 24.36 -17.48
N LYS A 413 0.92 23.04 -17.76
CA LYS A 413 -0.17 22.08 -17.50
C LYS A 413 0.12 21.21 -16.28
N HIS A 414 -0.93 20.54 -15.79
CA HIS A 414 -0.84 19.75 -14.56
C HIS A 414 -1.53 18.38 -14.68
N VAL A 415 -1.10 17.46 -13.81
CA VAL A 415 -1.76 16.17 -13.60
C VAL A 415 -2.38 16.18 -12.21
N ALA A 416 -3.65 15.79 -12.11
CA ALA A 416 -4.27 15.45 -10.84
C ALA A 416 -4.55 13.94 -10.80
N SER A 417 -4.18 13.32 -9.70
CA SER A 417 -4.32 11.87 -9.48
C SER A 417 -5.18 11.65 -8.26
N VAL A 418 -6.36 11.03 -8.42
CA VAL A 418 -7.41 10.98 -7.42
C VAL A 418 -7.77 9.54 -7.08
N TYR A 419 -7.61 9.15 -5.81
CA TYR A 419 -8.22 7.95 -5.29
C TYR A 419 -9.67 8.20 -4.90
N ILE A 420 -10.52 7.23 -5.24
CA ILE A 420 -11.89 7.12 -4.75
C ILE A 420 -11.92 5.93 -3.81
N GLN A 421 -12.19 6.17 -2.53
CA GLN A 421 -12.40 5.11 -1.57
C GLN A 421 -13.87 4.72 -1.54
N PHE A 422 -14.12 3.43 -1.30
CA PHE A 422 -15.44 2.80 -1.27
C PHE A 422 -16.14 2.70 -2.64
N ALA A 423 -15.35 2.50 -3.70
CA ALA A 423 -15.84 2.02 -4.99
C ALA A 423 -15.91 0.48 -4.95
N PRO A 424 -17.10 -0.15 -4.91
CA PRO A 424 -17.22 -1.59 -4.69
C PRO A 424 -16.80 -2.39 -5.93
N TYR A 425 -16.13 -3.53 -5.73
CA TYR A 425 -15.74 -4.41 -6.84
C TYR A 425 -16.95 -4.90 -7.66
N LYS A 426 -18.05 -5.26 -6.98
CA LYS A 426 -19.32 -5.65 -7.60
C LYS A 426 -20.34 -4.55 -7.43
N LEU A 427 -20.86 -4.05 -8.54
CA LEU A 427 -21.96 -3.10 -8.54
C LEU A 427 -23.29 -3.84 -8.36
N LYS A 428 -24.23 -3.22 -7.63
CA LYS A 428 -25.61 -3.68 -7.47
C LYS A 428 -26.37 -3.63 -8.81
N ASN A 429 -26.18 -2.56 -9.56
CA ASN A 429 -26.83 -2.31 -10.84
C ASN A 429 -25.78 -2.00 -11.91
N GLY A 430 -25.94 -2.59 -13.10
CA GLY A 430 -25.02 -2.39 -14.22
C GLY A 430 -23.65 -3.08 -14.01
N ASN A 431 -22.65 -2.54 -14.67
CA ASN A 431 -21.26 -2.99 -14.60
C ASN A 431 -20.30 -1.80 -14.70
N TRP A 432 -19.01 -2.03 -14.45
CA TRP A 432 -18.01 -0.98 -14.50
C TRP A 432 -17.75 -0.42 -15.90
N GLU A 433 -18.06 -1.15 -16.98
CA GLU A 433 -17.94 -0.65 -18.35
C GLU A 433 -18.93 0.52 -18.60
N THR A 434 -20.16 0.34 -18.13
CA THR A 434 -21.23 1.35 -18.26
C THR A 434 -21.10 2.49 -17.24
N GLN A 435 -20.62 2.19 -16.02
CA GLN A 435 -20.55 3.15 -14.91
C GLN A 435 -19.24 3.96 -14.87
N ARG A 436 -18.23 3.58 -15.63
CA ARG A 436 -16.90 4.24 -15.65
C ARG A 436 -17.00 5.75 -15.88
N LYS A 437 -17.73 6.16 -16.90
CA LYS A 437 -17.90 7.58 -17.26
C LYS A 437 -18.61 8.36 -16.16
N GLU A 438 -19.65 7.78 -15.58
CA GLU A 438 -20.42 8.39 -14.48
C GLU A 438 -19.58 8.56 -13.21
N LEU A 439 -18.75 7.56 -12.87
CA LEU A 439 -17.80 7.66 -11.76
C LEU A 439 -16.83 8.84 -11.96
N GLY A 440 -16.26 8.98 -13.16
CA GLY A 440 -15.37 10.10 -13.49
C GLY A 440 -16.06 11.46 -13.33
N GLN A 441 -17.28 11.58 -13.82
CA GLN A 441 -18.09 12.80 -13.67
C GLN A 441 -18.44 13.08 -12.20
N THR A 442 -18.74 12.06 -11.41
CA THR A 442 -19.02 12.17 -9.98
C THR A 442 -17.80 12.72 -9.23
N VAL A 443 -16.59 12.26 -9.57
CA VAL A 443 -15.34 12.78 -9.00
C VAL A 443 -15.14 14.25 -9.34
N ILE A 444 -15.27 14.62 -10.62
CA ILE A 444 -15.13 16.02 -11.06
C ILE A 444 -16.15 16.92 -10.35
N LYS A 445 -17.41 16.49 -10.26
CA LYS A 445 -18.48 17.22 -9.56
C LYS A 445 -18.20 17.38 -8.07
N THR A 446 -17.65 16.35 -7.42
CA THR A 446 -17.28 16.40 -6.01
C THR A 446 -16.13 17.39 -5.80
N LEU A 447 -15.07 17.31 -6.61
CA LEU A 447 -13.93 18.23 -6.54
C LEU A 447 -14.32 19.68 -6.83
N ALA A 448 -15.30 19.93 -7.71
CA ALA A 448 -15.80 21.27 -8.03
C ALA A 448 -16.42 22.00 -6.82
N GLN A 449 -16.87 21.28 -5.80
CA GLN A 449 -17.37 21.89 -4.55
C GLN A 449 -16.24 22.55 -3.76
N TYR A 450 -14.99 22.12 -3.95
CA TYR A 450 -13.78 22.61 -3.26
C TYR A 450 -12.90 23.47 -4.18
N ALA A 451 -12.90 23.17 -5.48
CA ALA A 451 -12.16 23.89 -6.52
C ALA A 451 -13.10 24.17 -7.72
N PRO A 452 -13.88 25.24 -7.67
CA PRO A 452 -14.96 25.52 -8.65
C PRO A 452 -14.51 25.61 -10.11
N ASN A 453 -13.24 25.99 -10.35
CA ASN A 453 -12.69 26.09 -11.71
C ASN A 453 -12.22 24.72 -12.28
N LEU A 454 -12.09 23.68 -11.47
CA LEU A 454 -11.53 22.40 -11.90
C LEU A 454 -12.25 21.79 -13.11
N PRO A 455 -13.60 21.79 -13.22
CA PRO A 455 -14.26 21.20 -14.38
C PRO A 455 -13.86 21.82 -15.73
N SER A 456 -13.57 23.12 -15.75
CA SER A 456 -13.14 23.84 -16.98
C SER A 456 -11.68 23.60 -17.33
N LEU A 457 -10.89 23.04 -16.43
CA LEU A 457 -9.46 22.76 -16.62
C LEU A 457 -9.20 21.34 -17.17
N VAL A 458 -10.19 20.45 -17.13
CA VAL A 458 -10.02 19.04 -17.53
C VAL A 458 -9.90 18.91 -19.05
N GLU A 459 -8.72 18.52 -19.53
CA GLU A 459 -8.42 18.23 -20.94
C GLU A 459 -8.52 16.72 -21.26
N GLY A 460 -8.22 15.87 -20.27
CA GLY A 460 -8.27 14.41 -20.41
C GLY A 460 -8.56 13.70 -19.10
N ILE A 461 -9.15 12.51 -19.20
CA ILE A 461 -9.52 11.70 -18.03
C ILE A 461 -9.23 10.23 -18.29
N GLN A 462 -8.60 9.58 -17.30
CA GLN A 462 -8.49 8.12 -17.19
C GLN A 462 -9.22 7.68 -15.92
N VAL A 463 -10.06 6.67 -16.03
CA VAL A 463 -10.75 6.04 -14.88
C VAL A 463 -10.34 4.58 -14.81
N ILE A 464 -9.72 4.19 -13.71
CA ILE A 464 -9.33 2.81 -13.39
C ILE A 464 -10.28 2.31 -12.31
N THR A 465 -11.13 1.39 -12.70
CA THR A 465 -12.15 0.79 -11.82
C THR A 465 -11.59 -0.39 -11.02
N PRO A 466 -12.26 -0.86 -9.96
CA PRO A 466 -11.85 -2.10 -9.27
C PRO A 466 -11.76 -3.32 -10.21
N LYS A 467 -12.53 -3.33 -11.31
CA LYS A 467 -12.46 -4.41 -12.30
C LYS A 467 -11.20 -4.32 -13.17
N ASP A 468 -10.75 -3.12 -13.50
CA ASP A 468 -9.50 -2.90 -14.23
C ASP A 468 -8.29 -3.28 -13.36
N LEU A 469 -8.37 -3.04 -12.05
CA LEU A 469 -7.33 -3.48 -11.11
C LEU A 469 -7.13 -5.00 -11.16
N GLU A 470 -8.19 -5.76 -11.38
CA GLU A 470 -8.07 -7.21 -11.57
C GLU A 470 -7.58 -7.59 -12.96
N SER A 471 -8.17 -7.04 -14.02
CA SER A 471 -7.86 -7.44 -15.41
C SER A 471 -6.48 -6.96 -15.86
N GLU A 472 -6.13 -5.70 -15.61
CA GLU A 472 -4.90 -5.07 -16.11
C GLU A 472 -3.73 -5.27 -15.15
N TYR A 473 -3.95 -5.07 -13.83
CA TYR A 473 -2.89 -5.15 -12.82
C TYR A 473 -2.79 -6.53 -12.15
N GLY A 474 -3.80 -7.40 -12.33
CA GLY A 474 -3.80 -8.75 -11.78
C GLY A 474 -4.12 -8.81 -10.28
N PHE A 475 -4.79 -7.82 -9.73
CA PHE A 475 -5.17 -7.77 -8.32
C PHE A 475 -6.53 -8.43 -8.12
N THR A 476 -6.55 -9.67 -7.66
CA THR A 476 -7.81 -10.42 -7.47
C THR A 476 -8.81 -9.63 -6.65
N GLY A 477 -10.06 -9.55 -7.15
CA GLY A 477 -11.10 -8.76 -6.54
C GLY A 477 -10.84 -7.24 -6.54
N GLY A 478 -9.87 -6.74 -7.32
CA GLY A 478 -9.47 -5.33 -7.35
C GLY A 478 -8.80 -4.83 -6.07
N HIS A 479 -8.23 -5.73 -5.24
CA HIS A 479 -7.71 -5.34 -3.92
C HIS A 479 -6.25 -4.88 -3.98
N ILE A 480 -6.02 -3.57 -3.81
CA ILE A 480 -4.70 -2.92 -3.95
C ILE A 480 -3.61 -3.41 -2.98
N PHE A 481 -3.98 -4.04 -1.85
CA PHE A 481 -3.05 -4.61 -0.86
C PHE A 481 -3.01 -6.14 -0.90
N HIS A 482 -3.53 -6.79 -1.94
CA HIS A 482 -3.57 -8.26 -2.08
C HIS A 482 -4.26 -8.97 -0.89
N GLY A 483 -5.21 -8.33 -0.26
CA GLY A 483 -5.99 -8.85 0.86
C GLY A 483 -6.29 -7.80 1.93
N GLU A 484 -7.46 -7.94 2.54
CA GLU A 484 -7.97 -7.05 3.59
C GLU A 484 -6.98 -6.90 4.74
N LEU A 485 -6.79 -5.67 5.21
CA LEU A 485 -6.09 -5.36 6.44
C LEU A 485 -7.12 -5.29 7.58
N ALA A 486 -7.42 -6.43 8.18
CA ALA A 486 -8.36 -6.55 9.29
C ALA A 486 -7.75 -7.41 10.40
N LEU A 487 -8.21 -7.26 11.64
CA LEU A 487 -7.62 -7.93 12.81
C LEU A 487 -7.45 -9.44 12.66
N ASP A 488 -8.35 -10.09 11.94
CA ASP A 488 -8.31 -11.53 11.65
C ASP A 488 -7.52 -11.89 10.39
N GLN A 489 -6.87 -10.91 9.72
CA GLN A 489 -6.05 -11.11 8.52
C GLN A 489 -4.70 -10.37 8.57
N ILE A 490 -4.15 -10.17 9.75
CA ILE A 490 -2.83 -9.57 9.98
C ILE A 490 -1.92 -10.52 10.76
N PHE A 491 -0.62 -10.26 10.76
CA PHE A 491 0.43 -10.98 11.48
C PHE A 491 0.38 -12.49 11.21
N THR A 492 0.15 -13.34 12.23
CA THR A 492 0.08 -14.81 12.11
C THR A 492 -1.11 -15.33 11.29
N MET A 493 -2.09 -14.47 10.99
CA MET A 493 -3.26 -14.79 10.20
C MET A 493 -3.11 -14.43 8.70
N ARG A 494 -1.97 -13.86 8.27
CA ARG A 494 -1.81 -13.36 6.91
C ARG A 494 -0.81 -14.18 6.08
N PRO A 495 -1.21 -14.86 4.98
CA PRO A 495 -2.57 -14.87 4.39
C PRO A 495 -3.56 -15.75 5.15
N VAL A 496 -3.13 -16.85 5.75
CA VAL A 496 -3.95 -17.75 6.55
C VAL A 496 -3.14 -18.31 7.72
N LEU A 497 -3.83 -18.63 8.80
CA LEU A 497 -3.23 -19.26 9.98
C LEU A 497 -2.42 -20.49 9.59
N ASP A 498 -1.29 -20.72 10.24
CA ASP A 498 -0.27 -21.75 10.01
C ASP A 498 0.65 -21.48 8.79
N TRP A 499 0.28 -20.58 7.87
CA TRP A 499 1.01 -20.29 6.64
C TRP A 499 1.44 -18.81 6.50
N ALA A 500 1.65 -18.13 7.63
CA ALA A 500 2.06 -16.74 7.68
C ALA A 500 3.57 -16.51 7.47
N ARG A 501 4.36 -17.60 7.36
CA ARG A 501 5.83 -17.57 7.28
C ARG A 501 6.36 -17.59 5.83
N TYR A 502 5.63 -17.02 4.90
CA TYR A 502 5.97 -16.97 3.47
C TYR A 502 6.05 -18.33 2.76
N LYS A 503 6.04 -19.43 3.50
CA LYS A 503 5.96 -20.82 3.02
C LYS A 503 4.53 -21.19 2.66
N THR A 504 4.37 -22.22 1.84
CA THR A 504 3.07 -22.76 1.46
C THR A 504 3.01 -24.27 1.75
N PRO A 505 1.82 -24.91 1.68
CA PRO A 505 1.73 -26.38 1.78
C PRO A 505 2.50 -27.12 0.69
N ILE A 506 2.84 -26.43 -0.40
CA ILE A 506 3.56 -26.98 -1.54
C ILE A 506 5.04 -26.77 -1.34
N ARG A 507 5.82 -27.84 -1.27
CA ARG A 507 7.27 -27.77 -1.10
C ARG A 507 7.93 -26.99 -2.23
N GLY A 508 8.77 -26.02 -1.87
CA GLY A 508 9.49 -25.14 -2.81
C GLY A 508 8.64 -24.00 -3.38
N LEU A 509 7.35 -23.85 -2.97
CA LEU A 509 6.52 -22.71 -3.32
C LEU A 509 6.45 -21.72 -2.15
N PHE A 510 6.79 -20.46 -2.42
CA PHE A 510 6.79 -19.37 -1.46
C PHE A 510 5.94 -18.18 -1.92
N LEU A 511 5.56 -17.30 -0.98
CA LEU A 511 4.86 -16.05 -1.25
C LEU A 511 5.71 -14.87 -0.76
N CYS A 512 5.76 -13.76 -1.53
CA CYS A 512 6.45 -12.54 -1.10
C CYS A 512 5.63 -11.25 -1.32
N GLY A 513 4.45 -11.34 -1.93
CA GLY A 513 3.60 -10.20 -2.25
C GLY A 513 2.95 -9.54 -1.04
N ASN A 514 2.21 -8.45 -1.24
CA ASN A 514 1.47 -7.73 -0.19
C ASN A 514 0.40 -8.59 0.51
N GLY A 515 0.02 -9.73 -0.06
CA GLY A 515 -0.84 -10.72 0.58
C GLY A 515 -0.20 -11.44 1.77
N THR A 516 1.11 -11.27 2.02
CA THR A 516 1.84 -11.80 3.17
C THR A 516 2.07 -10.73 4.23
N HIS A 517 2.55 -11.12 5.40
CA HIS A 517 2.94 -10.20 6.47
C HIS A 517 4.10 -9.27 6.03
N PRO A 518 4.10 -7.98 6.39
CA PRO A 518 3.04 -7.18 7.04
C PRO A 518 1.96 -6.69 6.07
N GLY A 519 2.20 -6.70 4.74
CA GLY A 519 1.20 -6.37 3.72
C GLY A 519 0.74 -4.92 3.68
N ASN A 520 1.57 -3.98 4.09
CA ASN A 520 1.21 -2.57 4.31
C ASN A 520 1.73 -1.63 3.20
N GLY A 521 1.51 -1.97 1.93
CA GLY A 521 1.85 -1.09 0.79
C GLY A 521 3.31 -1.16 0.33
N LEU A 522 3.85 -0.02 -0.13
CA LEU A 522 5.18 0.08 -0.76
C LEU A 522 6.33 0.20 0.26
N THR A 523 6.35 -0.66 1.26
CA THR A 523 7.35 -0.63 2.35
C THR A 523 8.55 -1.54 2.14
N GLY A 524 8.43 -2.50 1.23
CA GLY A 524 9.44 -3.54 0.98
C GLY A 524 9.55 -4.61 2.06
N ALA A 525 8.79 -4.50 3.15
CA ALA A 525 8.91 -5.37 4.30
C ALA A 525 8.52 -6.83 3.99
N SER A 526 7.43 -7.05 3.23
CA SER A 526 7.01 -8.41 2.85
C SER A 526 8.08 -9.11 1.99
N GLY A 527 8.67 -8.40 1.03
CA GLY A 527 9.72 -8.95 0.17
C GLY A 527 10.99 -9.30 0.94
N ALA A 528 11.46 -8.40 1.81
CA ALA A 528 12.67 -8.61 2.62
C ALA A 528 12.50 -9.75 3.65
N ASN A 529 11.35 -9.81 4.33
CA ASN A 529 11.06 -10.89 5.27
C ASN A 529 10.94 -12.24 4.55
N ALA A 530 10.26 -12.27 3.39
CA ALA A 530 10.16 -13.48 2.56
C ALA A 530 11.54 -13.98 2.13
N ALA A 531 12.41 -13.08 1.66
CA ALA A 531 13.77 -13.44 1.27
C ALA A 531 14.55 -14.11 2.40
N LYS A 532 14.46 -13.57 3.61
CA LYS A 532 15.12 -14.15 4.79
C LYS A 532 14.67 -15.60 5.03
N GLU A 533 13.37 -15.86 5.01
CA GLU A 533 12.81 -17.20 5.21
C GLU A 533 13.16 -18.15 4.06
N ILE A 534 13.12 -17.68 2.82
CA ILE A 534 13.46 -18.49 1.64
C ILE A 534 14.94 -18.90 1.69
N ILE A 535 15.83 -17.97 1.99
CA ILE A 535 17.26 -18.23 2.13
C ILE A 535 17.52 -19.27 3.25
N HIS A 536 16.81 -19.15 4.37
CA HIS A 536 16.93 -20.10 5.49
C HIS A 536 16.41 -21.50 5.10
N GLU A 537 15.32 -21.59 4.33
CA GLU A 537 14.72 -22.88 3.94
C GLU A 537 15.50 -23.61 2.86
N LEU A 538 16.12 -22.86 1.94
CA LEU A 538 16.82 -23.44 0.79
C LEU A 538 18.31 -23.73 1.06
N ARG A 539 18.85 -23.30 2.20
CA ARG A 539 20.18 -23.66 2.70
C ARG A 539 20.15 -24.92 3.53
#